data_1a02eea5b2ba9b4799b3ed919fde55d6
#
_entry.id   1a02eea5b2ba9b4799b3ed919fde55d6
#
_cell.length_a   1.000
_cell.length_b   1.000
_cell.length_c   1.000
_cell.angle_alpha   90.00
_cell.angle_beta   90.00
_cell.angle_gamma   90.00
#
_symmetry.space_group_name_H-M   'P 1'
#
loop_
_entity.id
_entity.type
_entity.pdbx_description
1 polymer ?
#
loop_
_entity_poly.entity_id
_entity_poly.type
_entity_poly.pdbx_seq_one_letter_code
_entity_poly.pdbx_strand_id
1 'polypeptide(L)'
;MNTLGNKIRVFRKLKGFSQLELELAVGLSTGTISRIENNDINPTKETILKISKVLKLNGLELEYLIGYLAEPASKEEIEDIRQSLKSELDNPFFFGYILDDRHRFIDISKGFRIATKMSEEEYKYTFLKSTPEIFLTEKIPFIRSIDPKYVDEIVGYRFLEVYQDMYFMQGDKPYEEMIHFINSNPKTLEYWNKASEMYKSLIYRTYSAKELKLNLYGTQFDITYTVERLNNSNRFRLVEFKPTNKFLKYFHKIIR
;
A
#
# COMPACT_ATOMS: atom_id res chain seq x y z
N MET A 1 0.91 3.85 -20.80
CA MET A 1 1.48 4.95 -19.99
C MET A 1 0.36 5.60 -19.20
N ASN A 2 0.57 5.81 -17.90
CA ASN A 2 -0.41 6.44 -17.04
C ASN A 2 -0.30 7.98 -17.13
N THR A 3 -0.83 8.55 -18.20
CA THR A 3 -0.75 10.00 -18.50
C THR A 3 -1.64 10.82 -17.55
N LEU A 4 -1.36 12.12 -17.42
CA LEU A 4 -2.17 13.05 -16.64
C LEU A 4 -3.64 13.02 -17.09
N GLY A 5 -3.92 13.00 -18.39
CA GLY A 5 -5.27 12.91 -18.93
C GLY A 5 -5.98 11.61 -18.52
N ASN A 6 -5.26 10.47 -18.54
CA ASN A 6 -5.80 9.21 -18.06
C ASN A 6 -6.14 9.25 -16.57
N LYS A 7 -5.26 9.82 -15.73
CA LYS A 7 -5.51 9.98 -14.30
C LYS A 7 -6.75 10.85 -14.03
N ILE A 8 -6.89 11.96 -14.74
CA ILE A 8 -8.09 12.81 -14.67
C ILE A 8 -9.35 12.02 -15.03
N ARG A 9 -9.31 11.23 -16.12
CA ARG A 9 -10.41 10.36 -16.53
C ARG A 9 -10.80 9.35 -15.45
N VAL A 10 -9.82 8.71 -14.81
CA VAL A 10 -10.05 7.76 -13.71
C VAL A 10 -10.74 8.48 -12.55
N PHE A 11 -10.19 9.57 -12.05
CA PHE A 11 -10.79 10.33 -10.96
C PHE A 11 -12.20 10.83 -11.29
N ARG A 12 -12.41 11.36 -12.49
CA ARG A 12 -13.75 11.80 -12.91
C ARG A 12 -14.78 10.66 -12.81
N LYS A 13 -14.44 9.48 -13.37
CA LYS A 13 -15.31 8.31 -13.32
C LYS A 13 -15.54 7.82 -11.88
N LEU A 14 -14.51 7.74 -11.07
CA LEU A 14 -14.61 7.33 -9.65
C LEU A 14 -15.47 8.27 -8.82
N LYS A 15 -15.47 9.58 -9.16
CA LYS A 15 -16.32 10.60 -8.49
C LYS A 15 -17.69 10.77 -9.15
N GLY A 16 -18.02 9.95 -10.16
CA GLY A 16 -19.36 9.90 -10.78
C GLY A 16 -19.69 11.03 -11.74
N PHE A 17 -18.70 11.77 -12.27
CA PHE A 17 -18.93 12.86 -13.21
C PHE A 17 -18.89 12.37 -14.67
N SER A 18 -19.81 12.86 -15.50
CA SER A 18 -19.64 12.89 -16.95
C SER A 18 -18.61 13.95 -17.35
N GLN A 19 -18.11 13.90 -18.60
CA GLN A 19 -17.20 14.93 -19.10
C GLN A 19 -17.86 16.31 -19.08
N LEU A 20 -19.10 16.40 -19.54
CA LEU A 20 -19.87 17.65 -19.59
C LEU A 20 -20.12 18.23 -18.18
N GLU A 21 -20.51 17.40 -17.21
CA GLU A 21 -20.71 17.86 -15.83
C GLU A 21 -19.43 18.41 -15.22
N LEU A 22 -18.27 17.76 -15.48
CA LEU A 22 -16.99 18.26 -14.99
C LEU A 22 -16.61 19.58 -15.69
N GLU A 23 -16.83 19.72 -17.01
CA GLU A 23 -16.59 20.95 -17.76
C GLU A 23 -17.39 22.12 -17.18
N LEU A 24 -18.69 21.91 -16.97
CA LEU A 24 -19.57 22.93 -16.41
C LEU A 24 -19.17 23.31 -14.98
N ALA A 25 -18.85 22.34 -14.13
CA ALA A 25 -18.47 22.57 -12.74
C ALA A 25 -17.12 23.29 -12.59
N VAL A 26 -16.18 23.06 -13.53
CA VAL A 26 -14.86 23.71 -13.56
C VAL A 26 -14.88 25.07 -14.29
N GLY A 27 -15.92 25.32 -15.09
CA GLY A 27 -16.03 26.52 -15.94
C GLY A 27 -15.18 26.45 -17.21
N LEU A 28 -15.12 25.26 -17.83
CA LEU A 28 -14.40 25.01 -19.06
C LEU A 28 -15.36 24.98 -20.27
N SER A 29 -14.81 25.24 -21.46
CA SER A 29 -15.56 25.10 -22.72
C SER A 29 -15.84 23.64 -23.02
N THR A 30 -16.98 23.37 -23.70
CA THR A 30 -17.38 22.02 -24.14
C THR A 30 -16.28 21.34 -24.95
N GLY A 31 -16.01 20.07 -24.66
CA GLY A 31 -14.97 19.27 -25.30
C GLY A 31 -13.56 19.44 -24.70
N THR A 32 -13.37 20.35 -23.74
CA THR A 32 -12.06 20.59 -23.13
C THR A 32 -11.60 19.38 -22.29
N ILE A 33 -12.48 18.82 -21.48
CA ILE A 33 -12.15 17.63 -20.65
C ILE A 33 -11.85 16.42 -21.55
N SER A 34 -12.63 16.22 -22.61
CA SER A 34 -12.36 15.15 -23.58
C SER A 34 -10.96 15.27 -24.19
N ARG A 35 -10.56 16.48 -24.61
CA ARG A 35 -9.23 16.73 -25.18
C ARG A 35 -8.10 16.53 -24.15
N ILE A 36 -8.30 16.93 -22.88
CA ILE A 36 -7.34 16.66 -21.81
C ILE A 36 -7.21 15.15 -21.58
N GLU A 37 -8.32 14.44 -21.46
CA GLU A 37 -8.34 12.99 -21.19
C GLU A 37 -7.72 12.16 -22.32
N ASN A 38 -7.76 12.65 -23.56
CA ASN A 38 -7.12 12.04 -24.72
C ASN A 38 -5.65 12.48 -24.91
N ASN A 39 -5.16 13.39 -24.05
CA ASN A 39 -3.84 14.02 -24.14
C ASN A 39 -3.63 14.87 -25.40
N ASP A 40 -4.72 15.40 -26.00
CA ASP A 40 -4.68 16.33 -27.13
C ASP A 40 -4.24 17.73 -26.67
N ILE A 41 -4.49 18.08 -25.42
CA ILE A 41 -4.06 19.32 -24.78
C ILE A 41 -3.56 19.04 -23.36
N ASN A 42 -2.55 19.81 -22.93
CA ASN A 42 -2.07 19.81 -21.55
C ASN A 42 -2.83 20.88 -20.75
N PRO A 43 -3.49 20.52 -19.62
CA PRO A 43 -4.16 21.49 -18.78
C PRO A 43 -3.13 22.38 -18.07
N THR A 44 -3.49 23.64 -17.83
CA THR A 44 -2.68 24.53 -16.98
C THR A 44 -2.74 24.09 -15.53
N LYS A 45 -1.77 24.54 -14.70
CA LYS A 45 -1.77 24.28 -13.25
C LYS A 45 -3.08 24.75 -12.60
N GLU A 46 -3.60 25.92 -13.02
CA GLU A 46 -4.87 26.45 -12.53
C GLU A 46 -6.04 25.50 -12.87
N THR A 47 -6.10 25.01 -14.10
CA THR A 47 -7.11 24.05 -14.54
C THR A 47 -7.05 22.76 -13.72
N ILE A 48 -5.86 22.21 -13.47
CA ILE A 48 -5.69 21.01 -12.66
C ILE A 48 -6.20 21.23 -11.23
N LEU A 49 -5.87 22.36 -10.62
CA LEU A 49 -6.32 22.69 -9.26
C LEU A 49 -7.85 22.88 -9.19
N LYS A 50 -8.48 23.49 -10.20
CA LYS A 50 -9.94 23.58 -10.29
C LYS A 50 -10.60 22.20 -10.43
N ILE A 51 -10.08 21.35 -11.32
CA ILE A 51 -10.53 19.96 -11.48
C ILE A 51 -10.41 19.21 -10.15
N SER A 52 -9.26 19.27 -9.49
CA SER A 52 -9.02 18.61 -8.21
C SER A 52 -9.98 19.05 -7.11
N LYS A 53 -10.28 20.33 -7.06
CA LYS A 53 -11.26 20.91 -6.11
C LYS A 53 -12.67 20.40 -6.37
N VAL A 54 -13.12 20.41 -7.63
CA VAL A 54 -14.46 19.93 -8.02
C VAL A 54 -14.61 18.44 -7.73
N LEU A 55 -13.58 17.65 -8.05
CA LEU A 55 -13.53 16.20 -7.78
C LEU A 55 -13.28 15.87 -6.31
N LYS A 56 -13.06 16.87 -5.45
CA LYS A 56 -12.78 16.73 -4.00
C LYS A 56 -11.65 15.73 -3.75
N LEU A 57 -10.56 15.85 -4.52
CA LEU A 57 -9.40 15.00 -4.33
C LEU A 57 -8.73 15.29 -2.98
N ASN A 58 -8.40 14.24 -2.23
CA ASN A 58 -7.61 14.36 -1.01
C ASN A 58 -6.11 14.55 -1.34
N GLY A 59 -5.28 14.77 -0.31
CA GLY A 59 -3.85 15.02 -0.48
C GLY A 59 -3.13 13.90 -1.22
N LEU A 60 -3.43 12.63 -0.89
CA LEU A 60 -2.82 11.46 -1.53
C LEU A 60 -3.23 11.34 -3.01
N GLU A 61 -4.52 11.54 -3.30
CA GLU A 61 -5.05 11.55 -4.67
C GLU A 61 -4.42 12.67 -5.51
N LEU A 62 -4.21 13.86 -4.91
CA LEU A 62 -3.56 14.99 -5.59
C LEU A 62 -2.07 14.73 -5.82
N GLU A 63 -1.34 14.19 -4.84
CA GLU A 63 0.07 13.77 -5.00
C GLU A 63 0.23 12.72 -6.09
N TYR A 64 -0.71 11.79 -6.23
CA TYR A 64 -0.72 10.83 -7.33
C TYR A 64 -1.03 11.49 -8.66
N LEU A 65 -1.94 12.46 -8.71
CA LEU A 65 -2.31 13.13 -9.94
C LEU A 65 -1.13 13.92 -10.55
N ILE A 66 -0.47 14.76 -9.75
CA ILE A 66 0.53 15.74 -10.20
C ILE A 66 1.79 15.84 -9.36
N GLY A 67 1.86 15.14 -8.25
CA GLY A 67 2.94 15.26 -7.27
C GLY A 67 3.98 14.16 -7.35
N TYR A 68 4.66 13.98 -6.24
CA TYR A 68 5.76 13.04 -6.08
C TYR A 68 5.34 11.57 -6.27
N LEU A 69 4.06 11.25 -6.04
CA LEU A 69 3.53 9.89 -6.22
C LEU A 69 3.03 9.61 -7.64
N ALA A 70 3.18 10.54 -8.57
CA ALA A 70 2.69 10.37 -9.94
C ALA A 70 3.29 9.17 -10.66
N GLU A 71 4.54 8.84 -10.36
CA GLU A 71 5.23 7.64 -10.84
C GLU A 71 5.57 6.72 -9.67
N PRO A 72 5.68 5.39 -9.89
CA PRO A 72 6.17 4.46 -8.88
C PRO A 72 7.57 4.82 -8.39
N ALA A 73 7.94 4.39 -7.19
CA ALA A 73 9.28 4.60 -6.64
C ALA A 73 10.36 4.08 -7.60
N SER A 74 11.35 4.93 -7.88
CA SER A 74 12.49 4.60 -8.73
C SER A 74 13.45 3.63 -8.03
N LYS A 75 14.35 3.02 -8.79
CA LYS A 75 15.39 2.15 -8.21
C LYS A 75 16.32 2.92 -7.28
N GLU A 76 16.62 4.18 -7.61
CA GLU A 76 17.46 5.06 -6.81
C GLU A 76 16.78 5.38 -5.47
N GLU A 77 15.53 5.83 -5.49
CA GLU A 77 14.74 6.07 -4.27
C GLU A 77 14.65 4.82 -3.37
N ILE A 78 14.48 3.64 -3.98
CA ILE A 78 14.42 2.36 -3.25
C ILE A 78 15.78 2.06 -2.58
N GLU A 79 16.87 2.25 -3.30
CA GLU A 79 18.20 1.97 -2.74
C GLU A 79 18.56 2.99 -1.64
N ASP A 80 18.24 4.26 -1.83
CA ASP A 80 18.48 5.32 -0.83
C ASP A 80 17.74 5.02 0.48
N ILE A 81 16.46 4.61 0.42
CA ILE A 81 15.71 4.30 1.64
C ILE A 81 16.24 3.04 2.32
N ARG A 82 16.67 2.02 1.57
CA ARG A 82 17.28 0.81 2.13
C ARG A 82 18.61 1.12 2.83
N GLN A 83 19.44 1.97 2.24
CA GLN A 83 20.72 2.39 2.84
C GLN A 83 20.52 3.26 4.08
N SER A 84 19.54 4.17 4.06
CA SER A 84 19.24 5.04 5.21
C SER A 84 18.76 4.27 6.46
N LEU A 85 18.11 3.11 6.28
CA LEU A 85 17.61 2.24 7.36
C LEU A 85 18.43 0.96 7.53
N LYS A 86 19.63 0.90 6.94
CA LYS A 86 20.44 -0.31 6.94
C LYS A 86 20.76 -0.81 8.35
N SER A 87 21.08 0.11 9.26
CA SER A 87 21.41 -0.26 10.65
C SER A 87 20.23 -0.91 11.38
N GLU A 88 19.02 -0.40 11.16
CA GLU A 88 17.79 -0.93 11.72
C GLU A 88 17.42 -2.28 11.06
N LEU A 89 17.50 -2.35 9.75
CA LEU A 89 17.18 -3.56 9.00
C LEU A 89 18.14 -4.73 9.31
N ASP A 90 19.42 -4.44 9.55
CA ASP A 90 20.42 -5.44 9.93
C ASP A 90 20.36 -5.81 11.41
N ASN A 91 19.67 -5.03 12.24
CA ASN A 91 19.52 -5.30 13.66
C ASN A 91 18.60 -6.52 13.91
N PRO A 92 19.08 -7.60 14.53
CA PRO A 92 18.26 -8.79 14.79
C PRO A 92 17.13 -8.57 15.81
N PHE A 93 17.13 -7.46 16.53
CA PHE A 93 16.07 -7.07 17.48
C PHE A 93 15.12 -6.01 16.93
N PHE A 94 15.28 -5.63 15.69
CA PHE A 94 14.32 -4.80 14.99
C PHE A 94 13.40 -5.70 14.15
N PHE A 95 12.08 -5.53 14.29
CA PHE A 95 11.08 -6.37 13.65
C PHE A 95 10.19 -5.49 12.78
N GLY A 96 10.42 -5.50 11.48
CA GLY A 96 9.64 -4.68 10.57
C GLY A 96 9.96 -4.91 9.11
N TYR A 97 9.23 -4.20 8.26
CA TYR A 97 9.47 -4.17 6.83
C TYR A 97 9.11 -2.80 6.25
N ILE A 98 9.68 -2.50 5.08
CA ILE A 98 9.42 -1.28 4.34
C ILE A 98 8.49 -1.61 3.17
N LEU A 99 7.46 -0.77 2.99
CA LEU A 99 6.61 -0.75 1.81
C LEU A 99 6.79 0.56 1.06
N ASP A 100 6.64 0.52 -0.26
CA ASP A 100 6.47 1.73 -1.05
C ASP A 100 4.99 2.18 -1.11
N ASP A 101 4.74 3.26 -1.83
CA ASP A 101 3.43 3.86 -2.04
C ASP A 101 2.48 3.01 -2.92
N ARG A 102 2.97 1.94 -3.55
CA ARG A 102 2.20 0.90 -4.22
C ARG A 102 2.04 -0.37 -3.37
N HIS A 103 2.29 -0.26 -2.06
CA HIS A 103 2.26 -1.38 -1.12
C HIS A 103 3.10 -2.59 -1.55
N ARG A 104 4.25 -2.33 -2.23
CA ARG A 104 5.21 -3.37 -2.58
C ARG A 104 6.27 -3.46 -1.49
N PHE A 105 6.71 -4.68 -1.19
CA PHE A 105 7.78 -4.91 -0.22
C PHE A 105 9.12 -4.44 -0.79
N ILE A 106 9.76 -3.52 -0.08
CA ILE A 106 11.07 -2.97 -0.43
C ILE A 106 12.18 -3.67 0.34
N ASP A 107 11.97 -3.91 1.64
CA ASP A 107 12.90 -4.68 2.45
C ASP A 107 12.21 -5.23 3.70
N ILE A 108 12.83 -6.27 4.30
CA ILE A 108 12.35 -6.92 5.53
C ILE A 108 13.53 -7.07 6.48
N SER A 109 13.39 -6.59 7.72
CA SER A 109 14.46 -6.62 8.72
C SER A 109 14.93 -8.03 9.05
N LYS A 110 16.18 -8.15 9.42
CA LYS A 110 16.81 -9.40 9.85
C LYS A 110 16.06 -10.05 11.03
N GLY A 111 15.66 -9.24 12.01
CA GLY A 111 14.89 -9.72 13.16
C GLY A 111 13.56 -10.35 12.75
N PHE A 112 12.83 -9.70 11.83
CA PHE A 112 11.57 -10.23 11.32
C PHE A 112 11.77 -11.54 10.55
N ARG A 113 12.78 -11.61 9.69
CA ARG A 113 13.11 -12.83 8.92
C ARG A 113 13.45 -14.01 9.82
N ILE A 114 14.27 -13.79 10.86
CA ILE A 114 14.61 -14.82 11.85
C ILE A 114 13.35 -15.26 12.62
N ALA A 115 12.54 -14.31 13.11
CA ALA A 115 11.34 -14.61 13.88
C ALA A 115 10.31 -15.45 13.09
N THR A 116 10.17 -15.19 11.80
CA THR A 116 9.24 -15.90 10.91
C THR A 116 9.85 -17.13 10.24
N LYS A 117 11.12 -17.43 10.48
CA LYS A 117 11.90 -18.49 9.78
C LYS A 117 11.91 -18.33 8.25
N MET A 118 11.93 -17.08 7.80
CA MET A 118 11.97 -16.78 6.37
C MET A 118 13.34 -17.18 5.80
N SER A 119 13.33 -18.00 4.75
CA SER A 119 14.54 -18.36 4.02
C SER A 119 15.03 -17.22 3.13
N GLU A 120 16.29 -17.30 2.66
CA GLU A 120 16.83 -16.32 1.71
C GLU A 120 16.08 -16.34 0.35
N GLU A 121 15.55 -17.49 -0.06
CA GLU A 121 14.74 -17.60 -1.27
C GLU A 121 13.39 -16.90 -1.10
N GLU A 122 12.70 -17.14 0.01
CA GLU A 122 11.45 -16.47 0.36
C GLU A 122 11.65 -14.96 0.50
N TYR A 123 12.74 -14.51 1.15
CA TYR A 123 13.08 -13.10 1.25
C TYR A 123 13.28 -12.43 -0.11
N LYS A 124 14.08 -13.06 -1.00
CA LYS A 124 14.28 -12.55 -2.37
C LYS A 124 12.97 -12.48 -3.16
N TYR A 125 12.07 -13.46 -2.95
CA TYR A 125 10.78 -13.48 -3.60
C TYR A 125 9.89 -12.28 -3.21
N THR A 126 10.04 -11.76 -1.98
CA THR A 126 9.18 -10.65 -1.50
C THR A 126 9.47 -9.32 -2.19
N PHE A 127 10.68 -9.13 -2.72
CA PHE A 127 11.10 -7.86 -3.28
C PHE A 127 10.19 -7.40 -4.43
N LEU A 128 9.62 -6.21 -4.29
CA LEU A 128 8.65 -5.59 -5.19
C LEU A 128 7.33 -6.36 -5.39
N LYS A 129 7.05 -7.34 -4.54
CA LYS A 129 5.74 -8.01 -4.50
C LYS A 129 4.74 -7.19 -3.68
N SER A 130 3.51 -7.15 -4.15
CA SER A 130 2.44 -6.42 -3.45
C SER A 130 2.03 -7.09 -2.14
N THR A 131 1.51 -6.30 -1.19
CA THR A 131 0.99 -6.81 0.07
C THR A 131 -0.06 -7.94 -0.12
N PRO A 132 -1.06 -7.83 -1.03
CA PRO A 132 -1.97 -8.93 -1.30
C PRO A 132 -1.29 -10.23 -1.76
N GLU A 133 -0.27 -10.13 -2.64
CA GLU A 133 0.49 -11.31 -3.10
C GLU A 133 1.21 -11.99 -1.94
N ILE A 134 1.86 -11.23 -1.06
CA ILE A 134 2.64 -11.77 0.04
C ILE A 134 1.74 -12.37 1.13
N PHE A 135 0.63 -11.72 1.45
CA PHE A 135 -0.25 -12.17 2.51
C PHE A 135 -1.10 -13.40 2.14
N LEU A 136 -1.32 -13.66 0.85
CA LEU A 136 -2.15 -14.78 0.40
C LEU A 136 -1.38 -15.83 -0.42
N THR A 137 -0.07 -15.71 -0.52
CA THR A 137 0.75 -16.79 -1.07
C THR A 137 1.06 -17.83 0.00
N GLU A 138 0.94 -19.11 -0.34
CA GLU A 138 1.38 -20.20 0.53
C GLU A 138 2.92 -20.30 0.65
N LYS A 139 3.63 -19.54 -0.18
CA LYS A 139 5.10 -19.58 -0.26
C LYS A 139 5.79 -18.86 0.89
N ILE A 140 5.12 -17.95 1.62
CA ILE A 140 5.76 -17.12 2.63
C ILE A 140 5.26 -17.44 4.03
N PRO A 141 6.20 -17.62 4.99
CA PRO A 141 5.86 -18.06 6.35
C PRO A 141 5.10 -17.03 7.18
N PHE A 142 4.95 -15.78 6.71
CA PHE A 142 4.31 -14.73 7.51
C PHE A 142 2.87 -15.11 7.91
N ILE A 143 2.04 -15.57 6.99
CA ILE A 143 0.69 -16.03 7.30
C ILE A 143 0.70 -17.31 8.15
N ARG A 144 1.68 -18.20 7.93
CA ARG A 144 1.84 -19.41 8.78
C ARG A 144 2.17 -19.05 10.22
N SER A 145 2.68 -17.86 10.47
CA SER A 145 3.02 -17.36 11.81
C SER A 145 1.84 -16.65 12.50
N ILE A 146 0.74 -16.41 11.79
CA ILE A 146 -0.47 -15.83 12.37
C ILE A 146 -1.35 -16.98 12.90
N ASP A 147 -1.93 -16.79 14.09
CA ASP A 147 -2.94 -17.74 14.57
C ASP A 147 -4.09 -17.78 13.57
N PRO A 148 -4.46 -18.98 13.05
CA PRO A 148 -5.50 -19.13 12.02
C PRO A 148 -6.81 -18.40 12.33
N LYS A 149 -7.14 -18.29 13.61
CA LYS A 149 -8.35 -17.58 14.10
C LYS A 149 -8.37 -16.10 13.72
N TYR A 150 -7.19 -15.46 13.55
CA TYR A 150 -7.06 -14.03 13.29
C TYR A 150 -6.64 -13.72 11.84
N VAL A 151 -6.37 -14.74 11.02
CA VAL A 151 -5.89 -14.54 9.65
C VAL A 151 -6.85 -13.67 8.84
N ASP A 152 -8.14 -14.01 8.85
CA ASP A 152 -9.13 -13.28 8.05
C ASP A 152 -9.28 -11.82 8.47
N GLU A 153 -9.19 -11.55 9.77
CA GLU A 153 -9.23 -10.17 10.30
C GLU A 153 -7.98 -9.38 9.86
N ILE A 154 -6.79 -9.95 10.05
CA ILE A 154 -5.53 -9.28 9.73
C ILE A 154 -5.41 -9.04 8.22
N VAL A 155 -5.72 -10.05 7.40
CA VAL A 155 -5.71 -9.92 5.94
C VAL A 155 -6.74 -8.92 5.47
N GLY A 156 -7.95 -8.94 6.02
CA GLY A 156 -9.00 -7.97 5.71
C GLY A 156 -8.56 -6.53 5.96
N TYR A 157 -7.90 -6.26 7.08
CA TYR A 157 -7.36 -4.93 7.37
C TYR A 157 -6.25 -4.53 6.41
N ARG A 158 -5.36 -5.46 6.02
CA ARG A 158 -4.31 -5.18 5.02
C ARG A 158 -4.90 -4.85 3.66
N PHE A 159 -5.93 -5.56 3.24
CA PHE A 159 -6.65 -5.23 2.01
C PHE A 159 -7.33 -3.87 2.06
N LEU A 160 -7.91 -3.51 3.21
CA LEU A 160 -8.50 -2.19 3.39
C LEU A 160 -7.45 -1.06 3.28
N GLU A 161 -6.28 -1.22 3.88
CA GLU A 161 -5.17 -0.26 3.77
C GLU A 161 -4.71 -0.12 2.30
N VAL A 162 -4.49 -1.23 1.62
CA VAL A 162 -4.13 -1.25 0.19
C VAL A 162 -5.21 -0.59 -0.66
N TYR A 163 -6.48 -0.92 -0.42
CA TYR A 163 -7.59 -0.33 -1.15
C TYR A 163 -7.64 1.19 -0.97
N GLN A 164 -7.56 1.69 0.27
CA GLN A 164 -7.60 3.12 0.58
C GLN A 164 -6.52 3.92 -0.16
N ASP A 165 -5.36 3.33 -0.32
CA ASP A 165 -4.19 4.01 -0.87
C ASP A 165 -4.05 3.85 -2.39
N MET A 166 -4.70 2.85 -2.98
CA MET A 166 -4.43 2.49 -4.37
C MET A 166 -5.67 2.43 -5.28
N TYR A 167 -6.91 2.45 -4.76
CA TYR A 167 -8.13 2.24 -5.58
C TYR A 167 -8.24 3.17 -6.81
N PHE A 168 -7.57 4.31 -6.75
CA PHE A 168 -7.55 5.32 -7.79
C PHE A 168 -6.36 5.20 -8.76
N MET A 169 -5.43 4.26 -8.54
CA MET A 169 -4.20 4.11 -9.34
C MET A 169 -4.40 3.26 -10.61
N GLN A 170 -5.63 3.21 -11.14
CA GLN A 170 -5.95 2.45 -12.36
C GLN A 170 -5.07 2.89 -13.54
N GLY A 171 -4.51 1.91 -14.25
CA GLY A 171 -3.55 2.13 -15.33
C GLY A 171 -2.09 2.30 -14.89
N ASP A 172 -1.82 2.32 -13.57
CA ASP A 172 -0.48 2.22 -13.01
C ASP A 172 0.00 0.76 -13.06
N LYS A 173 1.20 0.51 -13.57
CA LYS A 173 1.66 -0.86 -13.82
C LYS A 173 1.67 -1.74 -12.55
N PRO A 174 2.24 -1.32 -11.41
CA PRO A 174 2.16 -2.10 -10.17
C PRO A 174 0.73 -2.35 -9.68
N TYR A 175 -0.17 -1.38 -9.86
CA TYR A 175 -1.58 -1.55 -9.53
C TYR A 175 -2.23 -2.63 -10.40
N GLU A 176 -2.03 -2.60 -11.72
CA GLU A 176 -2.60 -3.58 -12.64
C GLU A 176 -2.06 -4.99 -12.39
N GLU A 177 -0.77 -5.14 -12.08
CA GLU A 177 -0.17 -6.42 -11.69
C GLU A 177 -0.83 -6.97 -10.41
N MET A 178 -1.03 -6.12 -9.40
CA MET A 178 -1.71 -6.48 -8.17
C MET A 178 -3.19 -6.87 -8.42
N ILE A 179 -3.92 -6.10 -9.22
CA ILE A 179 -5.33 -6.38 -9.57
C ILE A 179 -5.45 -7.68 -10.36
N HIS A 180 -4.50 -7.96 -11.27
CA HIS A 180 -4.45 -9.23 -11.95
C HIS A 180 -4.34 -10.41 -10.97
N PHE A 181 -3.43 -10.31 -9.99
CA PHE A 181 -3.32 -11.29 -8.91
C PHE A 181 -4.61 -11.42 -8.10
N ILE A 182 -5.21 -10.29 -7.70
CA ILE A 182 -6.47 -10.28 -6.93
C ILE A 182 -7.59 -11.01 -7.69
N ASN A 183 -7.73 -10.75 -8.98
CA ASN A 183 -8.76 -11.36 -9.82
C ASN A 183 -8.50 -12.84 -10.14
N SER A 184 -7.28 -13.31 -10.01
CA SER A 184 -6.91 -14.70 -10.28
C SER A 184 -7.34 -15.69 -9.19
N ASN A 185 -7.74 -15.18 -8.01
CA ASN A 185 -8.10 -16.02 -6.86
C ASN A 185 -9.41 -15.51 -6.20
N PRO A 186 -10.45 -16.35 -6.10
CA PRO A 186 -11.73 -15.96 -5.50
C PRO A 186 -11.62 -15.38 -4.08
N LYS A 187 -10.70 -15.90 -3.26
CA LYS A 187 -10.51 -15.41 -1.88
C LYS A 187 -9.90 -14.01 -1.85
N THR A 188 -8.93 -13.72 -2.73
CA THR A 188 -8.35 -12.37 -2.83
C THR A 188 -9.39 -11.37 -3.33
N LEU A 189 -10.20 -11.77 -4.29
CA LEU A 189 -11.29 -10.94 -4.81
C LEU A 189 -12.35 -10.65 -3.73
N GLU A 190 -12.67 -11.63 -2.89
CA GLU A 190 -13.59 -11.44 -1.75
C GLU A 190 -13.04 -10.37 -0.77
N TYR A 191 -11.76 -10.45 -0.38
CA TYR A 191 -11.15 -9.44 0.49
C TYR A 191 -11.12 -8.06 -0.14
N TRP A 192 -10.84 -7.97 -1.44
CA TRP A 192 -10.85 -6.70 -2.18
C TRP A 192 -12.23 -6.04 -2.21
N ASN A 193 -13.27 -6.83 -2.48
CA ASN A 193 -14.65 -6.35 -2.48
C ASN A 193 -15.09 -5.89 -1.09
N LYS A 194 -14.79 -6.66 -0.04
CA LYS A 194 -15.05 -6.26 1.35
C LYS A 194 -14.31 -4.97 1.72
N ALA A 195 -13.07 -4.82 1.31
CA ALA A 195 -12.30 -3.59 1.52
C ALA A 195 -12.94 -2.39 0.84
N SER A 196 -13.43 -2.55 -0.39
CA SER A 196 -14.19 -1.53 -1.12
C SER A 196 -15.46 -1.09 -0.39
N GLU A 197 -16.23 -2.04 0.12
CA GLU A 197 -17.45 -1.77 0.88
C GLU A 197 -17.16 -1.06 2.20
N MET A 198 -16.19 -1.56 2.95
CA MET A 198 -15.74 -0.95 4.21
C MET A 198 -15.23 0.48 3.98
N TYR A 199 -14.46 0.72 2.92
CA TYR A 199 -13.95 2.04 2.60
C TYR A 199 -15.06 3.08 2.37
N LYS A 200 -16.16 2.68 1.71
CA LYS A 200 -17.31 3.57 1.48
C LYS A 200 -18.02 3.98 2.76
N SER A 201 -17.97 3.14 3.80
CA SER A 201 -18.61 3.38 5.11
C SER A 201 -17.72 4.09 6.13
N LEU A 202 -16.42 4.25 5.86
CA LEU A 202 -15.49 4.88 6.80
C LEU A 202 -15.63 6.40 6.84
N ILE A 203 -15.93 6.92 8.03
CA ILE A 203 -15.96 8.37 8.32
C ILE A 203 -14.54 8.89 8.59
N TYR A 204 -13.67 8.07 9.19
CA TYR A 204 -12.29 8.43 9.55
C TYR A 204 -11.28 7.39 9.05
N ARG A 205 -10.15 7.90 8.52
CA ARG A 205 -8.99 7.10 8.09
C ARG A 205 -7.91 7.22 9.16
N THR A 206 -7.91 6.33 10.13
CA THR A 206 -6.84 6.29 11.14
C THR A 206 -6.01 5.03 10.99
N TYR A 207 -4.70 5.22 10.83
CA TYR A 207 -3.72 4.16 11.05
C TYR A 207 -3.42 4.13 12.55
N SER A 208 -4.10 3.27 13.30
CA SER A 208 -3.80 3.07 14.71
C SER A 208 -2.93 1.82 14.89
N ALA A 209 -2.14 1.81 15.96
CA ALA A 209 -1.46 0.59 16.40
C ALA A 209 -2.51 -0.51 16.61
N LYS A 210 -2.26 -1.69 16.04
CA LYS A 210 -3.15 -2.85 16.16
C LYS A 210 -2.47 -3.96 16.91
N GLU A 211 -3.24 -4.65 17.75
CA GLU A 211 -2.77 -5.86 18.41
C GLU A 211 -2.90 -7.05 17.47
N LEU A 212 -1.83 -7.79 17.33
CA LEU A 212 -1.79 -9.04 16.58
C LEU A 212 -1.47 -10.19 17.53
N LYS A 213 -2.10 -11.33 17.29
CA LYS A 213 -1.71 -12.59 17.94
C LYS A 213 -0.94 -13.46 16.97
N LEU A 214 0.35 -13.56 17.19
CA LEU A 214 1.24 -14.40 16.40
C LEU A 214 1.48 -15.72 17.09
N ASN A 215 1.45 -16.81 16.33
CA ASN A 215 1.87 -18.11 16.78
C ASN A 215 3.24 -18.43 16.16
N LEU A 216 4.29 -18.18 16.92
CA LEU A 216 5.65 -18.43 16.49
C LEU A 216 6.22 -19.61 17.27
N TYR A 217 6.70 -20.62 16.57
CA TYR A 217 7.30 -21.81 17.17
C TYR A 217 6.38 -22.54 18.17
N GLY A 218 5.07 -22.55 17.90
CA GLY A 218 4.07 -23.15 18.80
C GLY A 218 3.76 -22.33 20.05
N THR A 219 4.28 -21.11 20.16
CA THR A 219 4.01 -20.19 21.27
C THR A 219 3.27 -18.96 20.78
N GLN A 220 2.18 -18.61 21.47
CA GLN A 220 1.37 -17.45 21.16
C GLN A 220 1.95 -16.19 21.82
N PHE A 221 2.04 -15.11 21.04
CA PHE A 221 2.52 -13.80 21.45
C PHE A 221 1.55 -12.72 21.04
N ASP A 222 1.34 -11.75 21.93
CA ASP A 222 0.67 -10.50 21.60
C ASP A 222 1.74 -9.52 21.09
N ILE A 223 1.49 -8.94 19.92
CA ILE A 223 2.40 -7.99 19.27
C ILE A 223 1.58 -6.81 18.78
N THR A 224 2.03 -5.61 19.04
CA THR A 224 1.47 -4.41 18.40
C THR A 224 2.32 -4.04 17.18
N TYR A 225 1.71 -3.39 16.19
CA TYR A 225 2.46 -2.80 15.10
C TYR A 225 2.04 -1.37 14.83
N THR A 226 2.98 -0.59 14.33
CA THR A 226 2.77 0.78 13.86
C THR A 226 3.12 0.88 12.38
N VAL A 227 2.48 1.81 11.70
CA VAL A 227 2.81 2.16 10.32
C VAL A 227 3.24 3.62 10.33
N GLU A 228 4.50 3.87 10.01
CA GLU A 228 5.09 5.20 10.00
C GLU A 228 5.45 5.60 8.58
N ARG A 229 5.19 6.86 8.23
CA ARG A 229 5.64 7.43 6.96
C ARG A 229 7.09 7.85 7.10
N LEU A 230 7.93 7.41 6.17
CA LEU A 230 9.34 7.76 6.18
C LEU A 230 9.55 9.13 5.51
N ASN A 231 10.47 9.93 6.08
CA ASN A 231 10.84 11.26 5.57
C ASN A 231 9.64 12.22 5.38
N ASN A 232 8.61 12.12 6.23
CA ASN A 232 7.36 12.89 6.11
C ASN A 232 6.72 12.82 4.71
N SER A 233 6.95 11.74 3.99
CA SER A 233 6.47 11.48 2.65
C SER A 233 5.51 10.29 2.62
N ASN A 234 4.61 10.28 1.65
CA ASN A 234 3.77 9.12 1.39
C ASN A 234 4.48 8.05 0.53
N ARG A 235 5.75 8.28 0.12
CA ARG A 235 6.50 7.40 -0.80
C ARG A 235 6.86 6.07 -0.17
N PHE A 236 7.32 6.09 1.09
CA PHE A 236 7.70 4.87 1.81
C PHE A 236 7.10 4.84 3.20
N ARG A 237 6.83 3.62 3.66
CA ARG A 237 6.27 3.34 4.99
C ARG A 237 7.06 2.25 5.67
N LEU A 238 7.33 2.47 6.94
CA LEU A 238 7.88 1.46 7.83
C LEU A 238 6.74 0.84 8.61
N VAL A 239 6.58 -0.47 8.48
CA VAL A 239 5.72 -1.27 9.35
C VAL A 239 6.59 -1.88 10.42
N GLU A 240 6.50 -1.36 11.65
CA GLU A 240 7.29 -1.81 12.79
C GLU A 240 6.42 -2.62 13.75
N PHE A 241 6.87 -3.81 14.09
CA PHE A 241 6.27 -4.66 15.10
C PHE A 241 6.95 -4.45 16.44
N LYS A 242 6.16 -4.19 17.49
CA LYS A 242 6.64 -3.97 18.86
C LYS A 242 6.37 -5.21 19.71
N PRO A 243 7.35 -6.11 19.81
CA PRO A 243 7.18 -7.36 20.53
C PRO A 243 7.14 -7.13 22.04
N THR A 244 6.39 -7.97 22.74
CA THR A 244 6.35 -7.97 24.20
C THR A 244 7.67 -8.49 24.81
N ASN A 245 7.92 -8.17 26.08
CA ASN A 245 9.07 -8.70 26.80
C ASN A 245 9.10 -10.24 26.82
N LYS A 246 7.93 -10.90 26.82
CA LYS A 246 7.81 -12.36 26.71
C LYS A 246 8.40 -12.87 25.40
N PHE A 247 8.05 -12.20 24.29
CA PHE A 247 8.59 -12.53 22.97
C PHE A 247 10.10 -12.31 22.92
N LEU A 248 10.61 -11.17 23.39
CA LEU A 248 12.04 -10.85 23.37
C LEU A 248 12.87 -11.87 24.16
N LYS A 249 12.41 -12.27 25.35
CA LYS A 249 13.07 -13.35 26.14
C LYS A 249 13.11 -14.68 25.40
N TYR A 250 12.07 -15.01 24.66
CA TYR A 250 12.01 -16.20 23.85
C TYR A 250 12.93 -16.09 22.62
N PHE A 251 12.89 -14.95 21.94
CA PHE A 251 13.69 -14.68 20.74
C PHE A 251 15.19 -14.72 21.02
N HIS A 252 15.64 -14.20 22.17
CA HIS A 252 17.04 -14.30 22.61
C HIS A 252 17.57 -15.74 22.69
N LYS A 253 16.70 -16.72 22.92
CA LYS A 253 17.10 -18.15 22.96
C LYS A 253 17.24 -18.75 21.55
N ILE A 254 16.61 -18.16 20.57
CA ILE A 254 16.61 -18.66 19.18
C ILE A 254 17.84 -18.15 18.41
N ILE A 255 18.28 -16.92 18.67
CA ILE A 255 19.41 -16.29 17.96
C ILE A 255 20.78 -16.63 18.54
N ARG A 256 20.83 -17.35 19.68
CA ARG A 256 22.05 -17.93 20.25
C ARG A 256 22.34 -19.30 19.65
#